data_83305ad8b551711faa9d6e4b7ee2504d
#
_entry.id   83305ad8b551711faa9d6e4b7ee2504d
#
_cell.length_a   1.000
_cell.length_b   1.000
_cell.length_c   1.000
_cell.angle_alpha   90.00
_cell.angle_beta   90.00
_cell.angle_gamma   90.00
#
_symmetry.space_group_name_H-M   'P 1'
#
loop_
_entity.id
_entity.type
_entity.pdbx_description
1 polymer ?
#
loop_
_entity_poly.entity_id
_entity_poly.type
_entity_poly.pdbx_seq_one_letter_code
_entity_poly.pdbx_strand_id
1 'polypeptide(L)'
;MTTLTILPTTAFAKSYADQLRDKGFPESYISKLVSLHNKYPKWDFQPLKTGLNFTAAVKAERSPHSKQLIERQSSLSAAYYCSCASCKNKPQEGSSWYSASQNAVMHYMDPRNFFDEKHIFQFESTAYNSKQTKAGVETILSPTWMHNSRINYLTTDGKTRKNYDSKTKYSDAILAAAKNSGMSAYYLASKIVQEVGSTKATTGGTSGNRAPFIGIYNYYNIGAYSGAMDGLEWAAGYLRLEKDATIYSDYKNGKVSGTKTKAKKGQYMVWRANAGKYYRVRLYTDNNGRYTTGTSGYVPKSVCRTKYFNYGRPWSNPYKSIYNGATYIANGFSKTQNTGYLQKFNVAPGTAEKHSHEYMANVQAAA
;
A
#
# COMPACT_ATOMS: atom_id res chain seq x y z
N MET A 1 52.36 6.01 -55.91
CA MET A 1 51.60 5.39 -54.76
C MET A 1 51.11 6.48 -53.90
N THR A 2 49.81 6.75 -53.96
CA THR A 2 49.17 7.80 -53.13
C THR A 2 48.54 7.11 -51.94
N THR A 3 49.09 7.34 -50.76
CA THR A 3 48.55 6.81 -49.47
C THR A 3 47.35 7.63 -49.03
N LEU A 4 46.17 7.02 -49.06
CA LEU A 4 44.94 7.60 -48.56
C LEU A 4 44.94 7.45 -47.05
N THR A 5 45.15 8.54 -46.30
CA THR A 5 45.05 8.57 -44.84
C THR A 5 43.57 8.73 -44.45
N ILE A 6 42.94 7.66 -44.01
CA ILE A 6 41.61 7.71 -43.41
C ILE A 6 41.76 8.24 -41.99
N LEU A 7 41.34 9.48 -41.76
CA LEU A 7 41.22 10.06 -40.41
C LEU A 7 40.09 9.32 -39.65
N PRO A 8 40.31 8.89 -38.42
CA PRO A 8 39.23 8.29 -37.64
C PRO A 8 38.18 9.36 -37.34
N THR A 9 36.98 9.15 -37.84
CA THR A 9 35.81 9.94 -37.40
C THR A 9 35.60 9.64 -35.96
N THR A 10 35.96 10.56 -35.07
CA THR A 10 35.53 10.53 -33.65
C THR A 10 34.02 10.67 -33.61
N ALA A 11 33.34 9.55 -33.42
CA ALA A 11 31.93 9.56 -33.13
C ALA A 11 31.73 10.30 -31.77
N PHE A 12 31.30 11.55 -31.81
CA PHE A 12 30.92 12.28 -30.61
C PHE A 12 29.79 11.49 -29.94
N ALA A 13 29.95 11.23 -28.64
CA ALA A 13 28.88 10.59 -27.85
C ALA A 13 27.61 11.45 -27.95
N LYS A 14 26.48 10.84 -28.28
CA LYS A 14 25.18 11.54 -28.36
C LYS A 14 24.89 12.26 -27.07
N SER A 15 24.40 13.49 -27.18
CA SER A 15 23.91 14.23 -26.01
C SER A 15 22.79 13.46 -25.29
N TYR A 16 22.62 13.68 -24.00
CA TYR A 16 21.52 13.01 -23.27
C TYR A 16 20.14 13.44 -23.83
N ALA A 17 20.02 14.66 -24.32
CA ALA A 17 18.81 15.12 -25.02
C ALA A 17 18.51 14.26 -26.26
N ASP A 18 19.52 13.96 -27.06
CA ASP A 18 19.35 13.11 -28.26
C ASP A 18 19.01 11.66 -27.87
N GLN A 19 19.62 11.15 -26.80
CA GLN A 19 19.27 9.83 -26.27
C GLN A 19 17.79 9.76 -25.82
N LEU A 20 17.27 10.81 -25.20
CA LEU A 20 15.86 10.89 -24.82
C LEU A 20 14.93 10.95 -26.04
N ARG A 21 15.31 11.70 -27.10
CA ARG A 21 14.57 11.74 -28.37
C ARG A 21 14.54 10.38 -29.02
N ASP A 22 15.69 9.70 -29.10
CA ASP A 22 15.80 8.34 -29.65
C ASP A 22 14.94 7.33 -28.89
N LYS A 23 14.83 7.47 -27.56
CA LYS A 23 13.90 6.68 -26.75
C LYS A 23 12.44 7.01 -27.04
N GLY A 24 12.14 8.15 -27.66
CA GLY A 24 10.81 8.59 -28.07
C GLY A 24 10.09 9.46 -27.05
N PHE A 25 10.83 10.20 -26.23
CA PHE A 25 10.24 11.25 -25.42
C PHE A 25 9.79 12.43 -26.29
N PRO A 26 8.61 13.04 -26.05
CA PRO A 26 8.19 14.29 -26.68
C PRO A 26 9.14 15.44 -26.33
N GLU A 27 9.34 16.39 -27.25
CA GLU A 27 10.25 17.53 -27.05
C GLU A 27 9.95 18.32 -25.77
N SER A 28 8.65 18.45 -25.41
CA SER A 28 8.20 19.16 -24.20
C SER A 28 8.66 18.53 -22.88
N TYR A 29 9.26 17.33 -22.90
CA TYR A 29 9.80 16.63 -21.72
C TYR A 29 11.31 16.82 -21.60
N ILE A 30 12.02 17.05 -22.74
CA ILE A 30 13.48 16.89 -22.86
C ILE A 30 14.23 17.80 -21.88
N SER A 31 13.94 19.10 -21.88
CA SER A 31 14.73 20.09 -21.10
C SER A 31 14.73 19.78 -19.59
N LYS A 32 13.57 19.45 -19.01
CA LYS A 32 13.45 19.10 -17.58
C LYS A 32 14.15 17.80 -17.24
N LEU A 33 14.02 16.76 -18.07
CA LEU A 33 14.68 15.47 -17.87
C LEU A 33 16.18 15.58 -17.99
N VAL A 34 16.69 16.38 -18.95
CA VAL A 34 18.13 16.70 -19.08
C VAL A 34 18.64 17.42 -17.83
N SER A 35 17.90 18.40 -17.31
CA SER A 35 18.27 19.11 -16.09
C SER A 35 18.39 18.15 -14.89
N LEU A 36 17.44 17.22 -14.72
CA LEU A 36 17.49 16.21 -13.67
C LEU A 36 18.67 15.25 -13.85
N HIS A 37 18.91 14.77 -15.08
CA HIS A 37 20.02 13.87 -15.35
C HIS A 37 21.39 14.54 -15.11
N ASN A 38 21.56 15.82 -15.49
CA ASN A 38 22.79 16.57 -15.24
C ASN A 38 23.10 16.69 -13.74
N LYS A 39 22.06 16.84 -12.91
CA LYS A 39 22.20 16.89 -11.46
C LYS A 39 22.38 15.49 -10.85
N TYR A 40 21.75 14.49 -11.43
CA TYR A 40 21.76 13.10 -10.99
C TYR A 40 22.13 12.16 -12.14
N PRO A 41 23.42 12.06 -12.51
CA PRO A 41 23.85 11.36 -13.73
C PRO A 41 23.57 9.86 -13.75
N LYS A 42 23.24 9.28 -12.60
CA LYS A 42 22.83 7.86 -12.48
C LYS A 42 21.33 7.63 -12.73
N TRP A 43 20.54 8.70 -12.82
CA TRP A 43 19.12 8.57 -13.15
C TRP A 43 18.96 8.40 -14.66
N ASP A 44 18.26 7.33 -15.04
CA ASP A 44 17.90 7.06 -16.43
C ASP A 44 16.39 7.09 -16.59
N PHE A 45 15.91 7.78 -17.62
CA PHE A 45 14.50 7.94 -17.90
C PHE A 45 14.09 7.09 -19.08
N GLN A 46 12.96 6.38 -18.93
CA GLN A 46 12.35 5.54 -19.95
C GLN A 46 10.92 5.98 -20.21
N PRO A 47 10.48 6.21 -21.46
CA PRO A 47 9.11 6.59 -21.74
C PRO A 47 8.18 5.39 -21.63
N LEU A 48 7.05 5.58 -20.95
CA LEU A 48 5.92 4.66 -20.99
C LEU A 48 4.84 5.21 -21.92
N LYS A 49 4.69 4.62 -23.10
CA LYS A 49 3.68 5.02 -24.07
C LYS A 49 2.34 4.37 -23.73
N THR A 50 1.40 5.14 -23.22
CA THR A 50 0.06 4.64 -22.85
C THR A 50 -0.84 4.37 -24.03
N GLY A 51 -0.58 5.01 -25.18
CA GLY A 51 -1.42 4.94 -26.38
C GLY A 51 -2.75 5.69 -26.24
N LEU A 52 -2.91 6.48 -25.15
CA LEU A 52 -4.15 7.21 -24.88
C LEU A 52 -4.09 8.67 -25.36
N ASN A 53 -5.22 9.19 -25.81
CA ASN A 53 -5.39 10.62 -25.95
C ASN A 53 -5.51 11.25 -24.56
N PHE A 54 -4.69 12.27 -24.28
CA PHE A 54 -4.63 12.89 -22.95
C PHE A 54 -5.96 13.50 -22.51
N THR A 55 -6.64 14.26 -23.40
CA THR A 55 -7.93 14.89 -23.09
C THR A 55 -9.01 13.83 -22.80
N ALA A 56 -9.04 12.75 -23.57
CA ALA A 56 -9.96 11.65 -23.33
C ALA A 56 -9.67 10.93 -21.99
N ALA A 57 -8.40 10.71 -21.66
CA ALA A 57 -7.99 10.13 -20.38
C ALA A 57 -8.40 11.02 -19.19
N VAL A 58 -8.17 12.34 -19.25
CA VAL A 58 -8.62 13.30 -18.22
C VAL A 58 -10.14 13.25 -18.04
N LYS A 59 -10.91 13.17 -19.14
CA LYS A 59 -12.37 13.05 -19.08
C LYS A 59 -12.82 11.74 -18.42
N ALA A 60 -12.17 10.64 -18.74
CA ALA A 60 -12.44 9.33 -18.14
C ALA A 60 -12.10 9.31 -16.65
N GLU A 61 -10.97 9.91 -16.23
CA GLU A 61 -10.57 10.03 -14.84
C GLU A 61 -11.55 10.87 -14.00
N ARG A 62 -12.29 11.79 -14.60
CA ARG A 62 -13.32 12.59 -13.93
C ARG A 62 -14.68 11.91 -13.84
N SER A 63 -14.91 10.77 -14.43
CA SER A 63 -16.23 10.12 -14.50
C SER A 63 -16.28 8.86 -13.61
N PRO A 64 -17.21 8.78 -12.63
CA PRO A 64 -18.12 9.86 -12.17
C PRO A 64 -17.38 11.00 -11.44
N HIS A 65 -18.03 12.12 -11.21
CA HIS A 65 -17.41 13.30 -10.59
C HIS A 65 -16.88 13.06 -9.17
N SER A 66 -17.37 12.07 -8.46
CA SER A 66 -16.86 11.65 -7.15
C SER A 66 -15.62 10.76 -7.20
N LYS A 67 -15.16 10.35 -8.39
CA LYS A 67 -14.01 9.45 -8.55
C LYS A 67 -12.71 10.10 -8.12
N GLN A 68 -12.49 11.36 -8.53
CA GLN A 68 -11.30 12.12 -8.17
C GLN A 68 -11.68 13.24 -7.20
N LEU A 69 -11.12 13.17 -6.00
CA LEU A 69 -11.36 14.13 -4.93
C LEU A 69 -10.11 14.97 -4.70
N ILE A 70 -10.33 16.18 -4.19
CA ILE A 70 -9.26 17.09 -3.76
C ILE A 70 -9.67 17.74 -2.43
N GLU A 71 -8.77 17.74 -1.47
CA GLU A 71 -9.01 18.40 -0.20
C GLU A 71 -8.98 19.92 -0.38
N ARG A 72 -9.94 20.63 0.21
CA ARG A 72 -9.97 22.08 0.16
C ARG A 72 -8.87 22.67 1.02
N GLN A 73 -7.98 23.41 0.40
CA GLN A 73 -6.86 24.10 1.04
C GLN A 73 -6.77 25.55 0.52
N SER A 74 -6.42 26.48 1.38
CA SER A 74 -6.26 27.90 1.02
C SER A 74 -5.13 28.15 0.00
N SER A 75 -4.15 27.27 -0.04
CA SER A 75 -3.02 27.31 -0.97
C SER A 75 -3.36 26.87 -2.40
N LEU A 76 -4.50 26.20 -2.60
CA LEU A 76 -4.89 25.68 -3.90
C LEU A 76 -5.84 26.65 -4.63
N SER A 77 -5.68 26.73 -5.95
CA SER A 77 -6.55 27.54 -6.81
C SER A 77 -8.02 27.10 -6.70
N ALA A 78 -8.94 28.05 -6.62
CA ALA A 78 -10.38 27.79 -6.67
C ALA A 78 -10.79 27.04 -7.95
N ALA A 79 -10.04 27.19 -9.04
CA ALA A 79 -10.26 26.47 -10.30
C ALA A 79 -10.07 24.94 -10.20
N TYR A 80 -9.46 24.44 -9.10
CA TYR A 80 -9.26 23.01 -8.89
C TYR A 80 -10.47 22.29 -8.28
N TYR A 81 -11.48 23.05 -7.84
CA TYR A 81 -12.70 22.48 -7.28
C TYR A 81 -13.83 22.49 -8.33
N CYS A 82 -14.55 21.36 -8.43
CA CYS A 82 -15.64 21.26 -9.39
C CYS A 82 -16.84 22.10 -8.94
N SER A 83 -17.28 23.01 -9.80
CA SER A 83 -18.43 23.89 -9.59
C SER A 83 -19.64 23.56 -10.48
N CYS A 84 -19.62 22.42 -11.19
CA CYS A 84 -20.72 22.01 -12.06
C CYS A 84 -22.03 21.74 -11.30
N ALA A 85 -23.15 21.67 -12.01
CA ALA A 85 -24.48 21.51 -11.42
C ALA A 85 -24.60 20.25 -10.54
N SER A 86 -23.91 19.15 -10.90
CA SER A 86 -23.92 17.91 -10.09
C SER A 86 -23.09 18.01 -8.80
N CYS A 87 -21.96 18.69 -8.85
CA CYS A 87 -21.07 18.85 -7.67
C CYS A 87 -21.54 19.98 -6.73
N LYS A 88 -22.19 21.03 -7.30
CA LYS A 88 -22.69 22.20 -6.56
C LYS A 88 -21.64 22.87 -5.64
N ASN A 89 -20.36 22.69 -5.94
CA ASN A 89 -19.24 23.14 -5.08
C ASN A 89 -19.41 22.75 -3.62
N LYS A 90 -19.86 21.50 -3.36
CA LYS A 90 -20.06 20.95 -2.02
C LYS A 90 -19.07 19.79 -1.78
N PRO A 91 -18.70 19.54 -0.52
CA PRO A 91 -17.94 18.33 -0.17
C PRO A 91 -18.67 17.07 -0.64
N GLN A 92 -17.93 16.13 -1.20
CA GLN A 92 -18.42 14.83 -1.62
C GLN A 92 -18.13 13.76 -0.56
N GLU A 93 -17.09 13.98 0.25
CA GLU A 93 -16.71 13.12 1.36
C GLU A 93 -16.25 13.97 2.54
N GLY A 94 -16.70 13.62 3.75
CA GLY A 94 -16.42 14.40 4.96
C GLY A 94 -16.83 15.88 4.81
N SER A 95 -16.06 16.79 5.40
CA SER A 95 -16.29 18.24 5.36
C SER A 95 -15.36 18.99 4.41
N SER A 96 -14.28 18.38 3.97
CA SER A 96 -13.18 19.07 3.24
C SER A 96 -12.86 18.48 1.85
N TRP A 97 -13.37 17.30 1.49
CA TRP A 97 -13.08 16.64 0.23
C TRP A 97 -14.11 16.98 -0.85
N TYR A 98 -13.67 17.66 -1.87
CA TYR A 98 -14.48 18.14 -3.00
C TYR A 98 -14.16 17.33 -4.26
N SER A 99 -15.10 17.27 -5.21
CA SER A 99 -14.78 16.74 -6.54
C SER A 99 -13.68 17.59 -7.18
N ALA A 100 -12.64 16.94 -7.68
CA ALA A 100 -11.61 17.58 -8.47
C ALA A 100 -12.18 18.10 -9.80
N SER A 101 -11.83 19.34 -10.16
CA SER A 101 -12.20 19.90 -11.46
C SER A 101 -11.41 19.25 -12.59
N GLN A 102 -11.81 19.50 -13.85
CA GLN A 102 -11.00 19.09 -15.00
C GLN A 102 -9.59 19.66 -14.97
N ASN A 103 -9.44 20.92 -14.53
CA ASN A 103 -8.13 21.56 -14.41
C ASN A 103 -7.24 20.85 -13.38
N ALA A 104 -7.81 20.44 -12.23
CA ALA A 104 -7.06 19.69 -11.24
C ALA A 104 -6.62 18.32 -11.78
N VAL A 105 -7.55 17.54 -12.36
CA VAL A 105 -7.21 16.24 -12.94
C VAL A 105 -6.15 16.39 -14.04
N MET A 106 -6.31 17.37 -14.92
CA MET A 106 -5.36 17.65 -15.98
C MET A 106 -3.97 18.02 -15.43
N HIS A 107 -3.91 18.84 -14.37
CA HIS A 107 -2.66 19.22 -13.72
C HIS A 107 -1.94 18.00 -13.12
N TYR A 108 -2.64 17.18 -12.34
CA TYR A 108 -2.03 16.03 -11.65
C TYR A 108 -1.78 14.83 -12.57
N MET A 109 -2.44 14.73 -13.71
CA MET A 109 -2.16 13.73 -14.74
C MET A 109 -1.04 14.09 -15.70
N ASP A 110 -0.69 15.38 -15.83
CA ASP A 110 0.40 15.81 -16.74
C ASP A 110 1.76 15.59 -16.09
N PRO A 111 2.58 14.61 -16.54
CA PRO A 111 3.88 14.32 -15.93
C PRO A 111 4.83 15.51 -15.93
N ARG A 112 4.70 16.44 -16.88
CA ARG A 112 5.58 17.60 -17.02
C ARG A 112 5.52 18.55 -15.83
N ASN A 113 4.45 18.51 -15.04
CA ASN A 113 4.29 19.31 -13.82
C ASN A 113 5.12 18.76 -12.64
N PHE A 114 5.67 17.54 -12.77
CA PHE A 114 6.29 16.79 -11.69
C PHE A 114 7.72 16.32 -12.00
N PHE A 115 8.37 16.88 -13.03
CA PHE A 115 9.77 16.62 -13.33
C PHE A 115 10.68 17.51 -12.50
N ASP A 116 10.64 17.31 -11.21
CA ASP A 116 11.54 17.92 -10.23
C ASP A 116 12.09 16.82 -9.28
N GLU A 117 13.01 17.20 -8.41
CA GLU A 117 13.77 16.29 -7.56
C GLU A 117 12.93 15.53 -6.53
N LYS A 118 11.76 16.04 -6.19
CA LYS A 118 10.86 15.45 -5.21
C LYS A 118 9.77 14.60 -5.87
N HIS A 119 9.08 15.19 -6.84
CA HIS A 119 7.89 14.56 -7.41
C HIS A 119 8.19 13.54 -8.50
N ILE A 120 9.44 13.51 -9.04
CA ILE A 120 9.86 12.54 -10.06
C ILE A 120 9.72 11.08 -9.56
N PHE A 121 9.81 10.85 -8.26
CA PHE A 121 9.73 9.50 -7.67
C PHE A 121 8.35 8.84 -7.82
N GLN A 122 7.30 9.59 -8.13
CA GLN A 122 6.02 8.98 -8.50
C GLN A 122 6.09 8.10 -9.76
N PHE A 123 7.12 8.33 -10.60
CA PHE A 123 7.38 7.54 -11.81
C PHE A 123 8.44 6.44 -11.58
N GLU A 124 9.02 6.33 -10.38
CA GLU A 124 9.98 5.27 -10.08
C GLU A 124 9.29 3.91 -10.11
N SER A 125 9.97 2.93 -10.71
CA SER A 125 9.47 1.56 -10.73
C SER A 125 9.35 0.98 -9.33
N THR A 126 8.19 0.43 -9.02
CA THR A 126 7.95 -0.29 -7.76
C THR A 126 8.47 -1.73 -7.80
N ALA A 127 9.11 -2.16 -8.88
CA ALA A 127 9.71 -3.49 -9.01
C ALA A 127 10.95 -3.64 -8.12
N TYR A 128 11.23 -4.88 -7.71
CA TYR A 128 12.42 -5.22 -6.93
C TYR A 128 13.70 -4.78 -7.63
N ASN A 129 14.58 -4.16 -6.87
CA ASN A 129 15.91 -3.75 -7.32
C ASN A 129 16.95 -4.24 -6.30
N SER A 130 17.82 -5.16 -6.74
CA SER A 130 18.87 -5.74 -5.89
C SER A 130 19.95 -4.74 -5.43
N LYS A 131 20.02 -3.56 -6.08
CA LYS A 131 20.94 -2.48 -5.70
C LYS A 131 20.42 -1.62 -4.52
N GLN A 132 19.16 -1.80 -4.14
CA GLN A 132 18.61 -1.12 -2.97
C GLN A 132 19.19 -1.71 -1.68
N THR A 133 19.68 -0.85 -0.80
CA THR A 133 20.49 -1.24 0.35
C THR A 133 19.74 -1.10 1.66
N LYS A 134 20.21 -1.80 2.70
CA LYS A 134 19.72 -1.63 4.06
C LYS A 134 19.89 -0.19 4.55
N ALA A 135 21.03 0.45 4.25
CA ALA A 135 21.28 1.83 4.60
C ALA A 135 20.24 2.78 3.98
N GLY A 136 19.87 2.57 2.71
CA GLY A 136 18.82 3.35 2.07
C GLY A 136 17.44 3.14 2.70
N VAL A 137 17.09 1.90 3.08
CA VAL A 137 15.86 1.62 3.84
C VAL A 137 15.89 2.34 5.20
N GLU A 138 17.02 2.27 5.93
CA GLU A 138 17.16 2.98 7.21
C GLU A 138 17.05 4.50 7.04
N THR A 139 17.57 5.08 5.96
CA THR A 139 17.38 6.51 5.64
C THR A 139 15.88 6.86 5.50
N ILE A 140 15.10 6.03 4.79
CA ILE A 140 13.65 6.24 4.66
C ILE A 140 12.96 6.10 6.02
N LEU A 141 13.39 5.16 6.86
CA LEU A 141 12.82 4.95 8.19
C LEU A 141 13.28 6.00 9.22
N SER A 142 14.26 6.86 8.90
CA SER A 142 14.87 7.78 9.85
C SER A 142 13.90 8.68 10.64
N PRO A 143 12.76 9.14 10.08
CA PRO A 143 11.79 9.93 10.83
C PRO A 143 10.89 9.06 11.73
N THR A 144 11.11 7.75 11.81
CA THR A 144 10.22 6.83 12.50
C THR A 144 10.92 6.10 13.66
N TRP A 145 10.12 5.57 14.57
CA TRP A 145 10.58 4.68 15.65
C TRP A 145 11.16 3.34 15.14
N MET A 146 10.98 3.00 13.87
CA MET A 146 11.53 1.79 13.24
C MET A 146 13.00 1.94 12.86
N HIS A 147 13.51 3.18 12.78
CA HIS A 147 14.90 3.45 12.43
C HIS A 147 15.88 2.72 13.36
N ASN A 148 16.77 1.93 12.80
CA ASN A 148 17.75 1.11 13.49
C ASN A 148 17.18 0.18 14.58
N SER A 149 15.87 -0.02 14.65
CA SER A 149 15.17 -0.74 15.71
C SER A 149 15.01 -2.21 15.39
N ARG A 150 15.20 -3.06 16.40
CA ARG A 150 14.84 -4.49 16.34
C ARG A 150 13.33 -4.66 16.47
N ILE A 151 12.81 -5.71 15.84
CA ILE A 151 11.39 -6.04 15.93
C ILE A 151 11.06 -6.58 17.31
N ASN A 152 10.35 -5.78 18.10
CA ASN A 152 9.74 -6.16 19.37
C ASN A 152 8.22 -6.03 19.27
N TYR A 153 7.47 -7.01 19.76
CA TYR A 153 6.02 -7.05 19.59
C TYR A 153 5.29 -7.60 20.81
N LEU A 154 4.06 -7.14 21.00
CA LEU A 154 3.14 -7.67 21.99
C LEU A 154 2.49 -8.94 21.41
N THR A 155 2.50 -10.03 22.15
CA THR A 155 1.87 -11.28 21.70
C THR A 155 0.34 -11.23 21.85
N THR A 156 -0.36 -12.20 21.28
CA THR A 156 -1.83 -12.27 21.30
C THR A 156 -2.43 -12.53 22.68
N ASP A 157 -1.59 -12.80 23.69
CA ASP A 157 -2.02 -12.88 25.10
C ASP A 157 -2.27 -11.49 25.73
N GLY A 158 -1.79 -10.41 25.08
CA GLY A 158 -1.96 -9.03 25.49
C GLY A 158 -1.09 -8.62 26.70
N LYS A 159 -0.18 -9.46 27.11
CA LYS A 159 0.66 -9.26 28.30
C LYS A 159 2.15 -9.39 28.00
N THR A 160 2.53 -10.37 27.18
CA THR A 160 3.92 -10.70 26.91
C THR A 160 4.45 -9.93 25.71
N ARG A 161 5.59 -9.24 25.88
CA ARG A 161 6.38 -8.72 24.77
C ARG A 161 7.51 -9.67 24.43
N LYS A 162 7.76 -9.84 23.12
CA LYS A 162 8.85 -10.68 22.62
C LYS A 162 9.65 -9.96 21.55
N ASN A 163 10.93 -10.23 21.47
CA ASN A 163 11.72 -9.96 20.28
C ASN A 163 11.37 -11.01 19.21
N TYR A 164 11.35 -10.60 17.94
CA TYR A 164 11.18 -11.54 16.82
C TYR A 164 12.34 -12.55 16.83
N ASP A 165 13.56 -12.04 16.91
CA ASP A 165 14.80 -12.75 17.22
C ASP A 165 15.84 -11.77 17.81
N SER A 166 17.10 -12.23 17.95
CA SER A 166 18.19 -11.44 18.56
C SER A 166 18.76 -10.36 17.64
N LYS A 167 18.45 -10.33 16.33
CA LYS A 167 19.14 -9.50 15.34
C LYS A 167 18.26 -8.78 14.32
N THR A 168 17.09 -9.29 13.98
CA THR A 168 16.25 -8.78 12.89
C THR A 168 15.71 -7.38 13.20
N LYS A 169 16.09 -6.41 12.38
CA LYS A 169 15.55 -5.05 12.39
C LYS A 169 14.36 -4.92 11.44
N TYR A 170 13.63 -3.80 11.53
CA TYR A 170 12.56 -3.48 10.58
C TYR A 170 13.07 -3.39 9.15
N SER A 171 14.25 -2.82 8.93
CA SER A 171 14.91 -2.77 7.62
C SER A 171 15.20 -4.15 7.03
N ASP A 172 15.59 -5.13 7.86
CA ASP A 172 15.79 -6.52 7.41
C ASP A 172 14.47 -7.17 6.97
N ALA A 173 13.40 -6.93 7.70
CA ALA A 173 12.06 -7.42 7.34
C ALA A 173 11.58 -6.81 6.01
N ILE A 174 11.81 -5.51 5.78
CA ILE A 174 11.44 -4.82 4.54
C ILE A 174 12.25 -5.35 3.35
N LEU A 175 13.56 -5.56 3.51
CA LEU A 175 14.40 -6.14 2.45
C LEU A 175 13.98 -7.58 2.12
N ALA A 176 13.67 -8.38 3.13
CA ALA A 176 13.17 -9.74 2.93
C ALA A 176 11.80 -9.73 2.22
N ALA A 177 10.91 -8.83 2.61
CA ALA A 177 9.62 -8.62 1.99
C ALA A 177 9.75 -8.20 0.52
N ALA A 178 10.67 -7.26 0.23
CA ALA A 178 10.97 -6.79 -1.12
C ALA A 178 11.41 -7.93 -2.04
N LYS A 179 12.40 -8.71 -1.60
CA LYS A 179 12.91 -9.86 -2.36
C LYS A 179 11.82 -10.90 -2.61
N ASN A 180 10.99 -11.19 -1.60
CA ASN A 180 9.93 -12.19 -1.73
C ASN A 180 8.77 -11.74 -2.62
N SER A 181 8.36 -10.49 -2.51
CA SER A 181 7.21 -9.94 -3.25
C SER A 181 7.55 -9.47 -4.67
N GLY A 182 8.84 -9.33 -4.99
CA GLY A 182 9.28 -8.71 -6.24
C GLY A 182 9.11 -7.19 -6.28
N MET A 183 8.96 -6.53 -5.12
CA MET A 183 8.75 -5.08 -5.03
C MET A 183 9.99 -4.34 -4.54
N SER A 184 10.10 -3.07 -4.88
CA SER A 184 11.12 -2.14 -4.40
C SER A 184 11.11 -2.06 -2.87
N ALA A 185 12.28 -2.26 -2.23
CA ALA A 185 12.41 -2.10 -0.77
C ALA A 185 12.16 -0.65 -0.34
N TYR A 186 12.56 0.32 -1.17
CA TYR A 186 12.36 1.74 -0.90
C TYR A 186 10.88 2.12 -1.00
N TYR A 187 10.18 1.61 -2.03
CA TYR A 187 8.74 1.78 -2.13
C TYR A 187 8.01 1.20 -0.92
N LEU A 188 8.32 -0.04 -0.51
CA LEU A 188 7.69 -0.66 0.66
C LEU A 188 7.98 0.12 1.95
N ALA A 189 9.21 0.60 2.14
CA ALA A 189 9.58 1.42 3.30
C ALA A 189 8.80 2.73 3.32
N SER A 190 8.76 3.45 2.20
CA SER A 190 8.02 4.72 2.06
C SER A 190 6.53 4.53 2.30
N LYS A 191 5.97 3.43 1.76
CA LYS A 191 4.57 3.07 1.98
C LYS A 191 4.26 2.84 3.47
N ILE A 192 5.11 2.09 4.18
CA ILE A 192 4.95 1.89 5.62
C ILE A 192 5.00 3.23 6.36
N VAL A 193 5.97 4.09 6.05
CA VAL A 193 6.09 5.42 6.69
C VAL A 193 4.83 6.26 6.45
N GLN A 194 4.31 6.25 5.23
CA GLN A 194 3.08 6.95 4.86
C GLN A 194 1.86 6.45 5.67
N GLU A 195 1.72 5.12 5.78
CA GLU A 195 0.52 4.50 6.36
C GLU A 195 0.50 4.50 7.90
N VAL A 196 1.66 4.43 8.55
CA VAL A 196 1.73 4.26 10.01
C VAL A 196 2.26 5.48 10.76
N GLY A 197 2.67 6.54 10.05
CA GLY A 197 3.18 7.78 10.63
C GLY A 197 4.58 7.67 11.24
N SER A 198 5.07 8.79 11.75
CA SER A 198 6.49 9.01 11.97
C SER A 198 6.99 8.78 13.40
N THR A 199 6.22 9.00 14.45
CA THR A 199 6.83 9.27 15.76
C THR A 199 6.70 8.19 16.82
N LYS A 200 5.70 7.32 16.80
CA LYS A 200 5.52 6.28 17.84
C LYS A 200 4.75 5.06 17.30
N ALA A 201 5.05 3.88 17.83
CA ALA A 201 4.26 2.64 17.61
C ALA A 201 2.86 2.71 18.26
N THR A 202 2.19 3.85 18.15
CA THR A 202 0.91 4.12 18.82
C THR A 202 -0.28 4.02 17.90
N THR A 203 -0.06 3.90 16.60
CA THR A 203 -1.16 3.71 15.65
C THR A 203 -1.80 2.34 15.85
N GLY A 204 -3.10 2.24 15.65
CA GLY A 204 -3.84 0.99 15.84
C GLY A 204 -3.23 -0.21 15.11
N GLY A 205 -2.65 0.00 13.91
CA GLY A 205 -2.07 -1.06 13.08
C GLY A 205 -0.70 -1.56 13.53
N THR A 206 0.06 -0.83 14.34
CA THR A 206 1.47 -1.13 14.65
C THR A 206 1.76 -1.38 16.11
N SER A 207 0.90 -1.00 17.03
CA SER A 207 1.11 -1.13 18.48
C SER A 207 0.93 -2.55 19.01
N GLY A 208 0.08 -3.34 18.36
CA GLY A 208 -0.33 -4.66 18.82
C GLY A 208 -1.20 -4.66 20.08
N ASN A 209 -1.55 -3.50 20.64
CA ASN A 209 -2.32 -3.38 21.87
C ASN A 209 -3.80 -3.02 21.65
N ARG A 210 -4.25 -2.95 20.42
CA ARG A 210 -5.59 -2.50 20.08
C ARG A 210 -6.63 -3.60 20.27
N ALA A 211 -7.43 -3.51 21.31
CA ALA A 211 -8.58 -4.41 21.50
C ALA A 211 -9.62 -4.18 20.39
N PRO A 212 -10.28 -5.23 19.88
CA PRO A 212 -10.13 -6.64 20.27
C PRO A 212 -9.00 -7.39 19.60
N PHE A 213 -8.17 -6.75 18.75
CA PHE A 213 -7.13 -7.37 17.90
C PHE A 213 -5.73 -7.33 18.54
N ILE A 214 -5.65 -7.57 19.85
CA ILE A 214 -4.38 -7.57 20.58
C ILE A 214 -3.40 -8.57 19.96
N GLY A 215 -2.15 -8.14 19.72
CA GLY A 215 -1.11 -8.94 19.09
C GLY A 215 -1.27 -9.13 17.59
N ILE A 216 -2.14 -8.35 16.95
CA ILE A 216 -2.30 -8.28 15.49
C ILE A 216 -1.70 -6.97 14.98
N TYR A 217 -1.07 -7.06 13.80
CA TYR A 217 -0.31 -5.98 13.19
C TYR A 217 -0.71 -5.78 11.73
N ASN A 218 -0.73 -4.52 11.27
CA ASN A 218 -1.01 -4.17 9.87
C ASN A 218 -0.21 -2.93 9.48
N TYR A 219 0.98 -3.13 8.95
CA TYR A 219 1.92 -2.06 8.63
C TYR A 219 1.60 -1.31 7.33
N TYR A 220 0.69 -1.81 6.52
CA TYR A 220 0.26 -1.18 5.26
C TYR A 220 -1.19 -0.72 5.29
N ASN A 221 -1.87 -0.74 6.42
CA ASN A 221 -3.30 -0.45 6.56
C ASN A 221 -4.22 -1.19 5.58
N ILE A 222 -3.81 -2.38 5.12
CA ILE A 222 -4.59 -3.17 4.17
C ILE A 222 -5.96 -3.48 4.76
N GLY A 223 -7.03 -3.20 3.98
CA GLY A 223 -8.41 -3.43 4.43
C GLY A 223 -8.94 -2.40 5.43
N ALA A 224 -8.26 -1.29 5.65
CA ALA A 224 -8.67 -0.24 6.58
C ALA A 224 -9.69 0.74 5.93
N TYR A 225 -10.78 0.22 5.38
CA TYR A 225 -11.77 1.01 4.62
C TYR A 225 -12.47 2.09 5.45
N SER A 226 -12.85 1.78 6.70
CA SER A 226 -13.47 2.73 7.63
C SER A 226 -12.52 3.12 8.77
N GLY A 227 -11.29 2.62 8.75
CA GLY A 227 -10.26 2.93 9.73
C GLY A 227 -9.42 1.74 10.18
N ALA A 228 -8.53 1.99 11.14
CA ALA A 228 -7.53 1.00 11.59
C ALA A 228 -8.13 -0.31 12.13
N MET A 229 -9.37 -0.29 12.64
CA MET A 229 -10.02 -1.49 13.17
C MET A 229 -10.36 -2.48 12.08
N ASP A 230 -10.85 -2.03 10.92
CA ASP A 230 -11.13 -2.87 9.75
C ASP A 230 -9.84 -3.52 9.25
N GLY A 231 -8.77 -2.74 9.16
CA GLY A 231 -7.46 -3.24 8.77
C GLY A 231 -6.89 -4.28 9.73
N LEU A 232 -7.11 -4.14 11.03
CA LEU A 232 -6.70 -5.15 12.02
C LEU A 232 -7.55 -6.42 11.95
N GLU A 233 -8.84 -6.29 11.70
CA GLU A 233 -9.72 -7.43 11.47
C GLU A 233 -9.28 -8.19 10.21
N TRP A 234 -9.01 -7.48 9.13
CA TRP A 234 -8.47 -8.06 7.90
C TRP A 234 -7.15 -8.80 8.17
N ALA A 235 -6.21 -8.19 8.91
CA ALA A 235 -4.91 -8.78 9.26
C ALA A 235 -5.02 -9.98 10.21
N ALA A 236 -6.03 -10.02 11.07
CA ALA A 236 -6.35 -11.16 11.91
C ALA A 236 -6.83 -12.37 11.11
N GLY A 237 -7.49 -12.12 9.97
CA GLY A 237 -8.16 -13.14 9.17
C GLY A 237 -9.41 -13.70 9.85
N TYR A 238 -10.24 -14.34 9.03
CA TYR A 238 -11.54 -14.84 9.47
C TYR A 238 -11.58 -16.36 9.42
N LEU A 239 -12.24 -16.92 10.41
CA LEU A 239 -12.72 -18.29 10.41
C LEU A 239 -14.21 -18.30 10.07
N ARG A 240 -14.65 -19.27 9.30
CA ARG A 240 -16.07 -19.49 9.04
C ARG A 240 -16.46 -20.88 9.57
N LEU A 241 -17.57 -20.97 10.27
CA LEU A 241 -18.12 -22.26 10.70
C LEU A 241 -18.70 -23.04 9.51
N GLU A 242 -18.27 -24.27 9.36
CA GLU A 242 -18.82 -25.22 8.38
C GLU A 242 -19.99 -26.04 8.93
N LYS A 243 -20.12 -26.07 10.27
CA LYS A 243 -21.21 -26.74 11.03
C LYS A 243 -21.58 -25.88 12.23
N ASP A 244 -22.78 -26.11 12.77
CA ASP A 244 -23.13 -25.56 14.07
C ASP A 244 -22.14 -26.02 15.13
N ALA A 245 -21.74 -25.13 16.01
CA ALA A 245 -20.71 -25.41 17.00
C ALA A 245 -21.00 -24.74 18.34
N THR A 246 -20.54 -25.36 19.41
CA THR A 246 -20.46 -24.74 20.72
C THR A 246 -19.19 -23.92 20.82
N ILE A 247 -19.32 -22.70 21.28
CA ILE A 247 -18.22 -21.85 21.71
C ILE A 247 -18.04 -22.07 23.21
N TYR A 248 -16.89 -22.62 23.59
CA TYR A 248 -16.59 -22.95 24.97
C TYR A 248 -16.02 -21.74 25.72
N SER A 249 -16.31 -21.69 27.04
CA SER A 249 -15.84 -20.59 27.89
C SER A 249 -14.35 -20.67 28.18
N ASP A 250 -13.86 -21.85 28.48
CA ASP A 250 -12.55 -22.10 29.06
C ASP A 250 -11.75 -23.13 28.28
N TYR A 251 -10.44 -23.01 28.35
CA TYR A 251 -9.47 -23.97 27.83
C TYR A 251 -8.33 -24.14 28.83
N LYS A 252 -8.18 -25.36 29.35
CA LYS A 252 -7.12 -25.69 30.31
C LYS A 252 -6.59 -27.12 30.01
N ASN A 253 -5.29 -27.26 30.00
CA ASN A 253 -4.63 -28.59 29.83
C ASN A 253 -5.13 -29.40 28.61
N GLY A 254 -5.32 -28.69 27.44
CA GLY A 254 -5.74 -29.35 26.20
C GLY A 254 -7.26 -29.60 26.10
N LYS A 255 -8.04 -29.34 27.14
CA LYS A 255 -9.48 -29.55 27.20
C LYS A 255 -10.26 -28.24 27.29
N VAL A 256 -11.44 -28.25 26.69
CA VAL A 256 -12.42 -27.15 26.83
C VAL A 256 -13.49 -27.47 27.84
N SER A 257 -14.05 -26.46 28.48
CA SER A 257 -15.15 -26.60 29.41
C SER A 257 -16.10 -25.39 29.36
N GLY A 258 -17.29 -25.59 29.88
CA GLY A 258 -18.35 -24.60 29.91
C GLY A 258 -18.85 -24.21 28.51
N THR A 259 -20.12 -23.91 28.39
CA THR A 259 -20.72 -23.41 27.15
C THR A 259 -20.86 -21.89 27.26
N LYS A 260 -20.17 -21.14 26.39
CA LYS A 260 -20.31 -19.68 26.32
C LYS A 260 -21.51 -19.27 25.48
N THR A 261 -21.61 -19.88 24.30
CA THR A 261 -22.73 -19.69 23.37
C THR A 261 -22.74 -20.77 22.31
N LYS A 262 -23.82 -20.91 21.57
CA LYS A 262 -23.91 -21.70 20.34
C LYS A 262 -23.78 -20.81 19.12
N ALA A 263 -22.97 -21.19 18.17
CA ALA A 263 -22.76 -20.48 16.92
C ALA A 263 -23.24 -21.33 15.75
N LYS A 264 -23.80 -20.71 14.73
CA LYS A 264 -24.43 -21.34 13.58
C LYS A 264 -23.45 -21.53 12.43
N LYS A 265 -23.68 -22.55 11.60
CA LYS A 265 -23.02 -22.76 10.32
C LYS A 265 -23.05 -21.44 9.52
N GLY A 266 -21.92 -21.11 8.88
CA GLY A 266 -21.78 -19.89 8.09
C GLY A 266 -21.37 -18.65 8.88
N GLN A 267 -21.46 -18.67 10.20
CA GLN A 267 -21.06 -17.55 11.04
C GLN A 267 -19.56 -17.30 10.98
N TYR A 268 -19.16 -16.03 10.89
CA TYR A 268 -17.77 -15.60 10.89
C TYR A 268 -17.30 -15.34 12.32
N MET A 269 -16.02 -15.63 12.55
CA MET A 269 -15.34 -15.38 13.81
C MET A 269 -13.96 -14.81 13.52
N VAL A 270 -13.47 -13.95 14.39
CA VAL A 270 -12.09 -13.48 14.33
C VAL A 270 -11.18 -14.45 15.09
N TRP A 271 -10.15 -14.89 14.44
CA TRP A 271 -9.10 -15.67 15.07
C TRP A 271 -8.36 -14.82 16.12
N ARG A 272 -8.08 -15.43 17.27
CA ARG A 272 -7.35 -14.77 18.36
C ARG A 272 -6.08 -15.50 18.74
N ALA A 273 -6.13 -16.84 18.78
CA ALA A 273 -4.98 -17.68 19.10
C ALA A 273 -5.24 -19.15 18.72
N ASN A 274 -4.16 -19.92 18.62
CA ASN A 274 -4.23 -21.37 18.63
C ASN A 274 -4.27 -21.88 20.07
N ALA A 275 -5.12 -22.86 20.32
CA ALA A 275 -5.28 -23.52 21.60
C ALA A 275 -5.42 -25.05 21.36
N GLY A 276 -4.31 -25.73 21.12
CA GLY A 276 -4.29 -27.17 20.79
C GLY A 276 -5.18 -27.49 19.59
N LYS A 277 -6.19 -28.34 19.79
CA LYS A 277 -7.20 -28.75 18.81
C LYS A 277 -8.28 -27.66 18.59
N TYR A 278 -8.19 -26.52 19.25
CA TYR A 278 -9.15 -25.42 19.23
C TYR A 278 -8.51 -24.15 18.70
N TYR A 279 -9.38 -23.23 18.23
CA TYR A 279 -9.05 -21.81 18.07
C TYR A 279 -9.68 -21.01 19.21
N ARG A 280 -8.92 -20.10 19.79
CA ARG A 280 -9.50 -18.99 20.53
C ARG A 280 -10.04 -18.00 19.53
N VAL A 281 -11.32 -17.65 19.66
CA VAL A 281 -12.04 -16.83 18.68
C VAL A 281 -12.84 -15.74 19.38
N ARG A 282 -13.26 -14.75 18.59
CA ARG A 282 -14.28 -13.79 18.97
C ARG A 282 -15.38 -13.80 17.91
N LEU A 283 -16.63 -13.95 18.36
CA LEU A 283 -17.81 -13.81 17.54
C LEU A 283 -18.19 -12.32 17.48
N TYR A 284 -18.59 -11.86 16.32
CA TYR A 284 -19.26 -10.58 16.17
C TYR A 284 -20.74 -10.82 15.95
N THR A 285 -21.57 -10.09 16.68
CA THR A 285 -22.98 -9.92 16.33
C THR A 285 -23.02 -8.88 15.23
N ASP A 286 -23.49 -9.29 14.05
CA ASP A 286 -23.64 -8.41 12.89
C ASP A 286 -24.71 -7.35 13.22
N ASN A 287 -24.27 -6.14 13.40
CA ASN A 287 -25.11 -4.95 13.42
C ASN A 287 -24.53 -3.96 12.41
N ASN A 288 -24.81 -4.15 11.13
CA ASN A 288 -24.52 -3.22 10.05
C ASN A 288 -23.04 -2.81 9.93
N GLY A 289 -22.11 -3.78 10.01
CA GLY A 289 -20.69 -3.54 9.77
C GLY A 289 -19.96 -2.78 10.89
N ARG A 290 -20.56 -2.62 12.05
CA ARG A 290 -19.89 -2.04 13.22
C ARG A 290 -19.34 -3.11 14.14
N TYR A 291 -18.06 -2.95 14.54
CA TYR A 291 -17.39 -3.83 15.48
C TYR A 291 -18.01 -3.71 16.87
N THR A 292 -18.91 -4.58 17.22
CA THR A 292 -19.38 -4.74 18.60
C THR A 292 -18.48 -5.70 19.35
N THR A 293 -18.35 -5.53 20.66
CA THR A 293 -17.60 -6.44 21.52
C THR A 293 -18.33 -7.78 21.60
N GLY A 294 -18.00 -8.70 20.67
CA GLY A 294 -18.63 -10.02 20.61
C GLY A 294 -18.12 -10.98 21.69
N THR A 295 -18.83 -12.10 21.84
CA THR A 295 -18.46 -13.20 22.72
C THR A 295 -17.12 -13.81 22.33
N SER A 296 -16.19 -13.93 23.26
CA SER A 296 -14.93 -14.66 23.09
C SER A 296 -15.04 -16.06 23.69
N GLY A 297 -14.36 -17.02 23.06
CA GLY A 297 -14.32 -18.39 23.54
C GLY A 297 -13.47 -19.28 22.67
N TYR A 298 -13.66 -20.57 22.79
CA TYR A 298 -12.90 -21.58 22.10
C TYR A 298 -13.80 -22.43 21.21
N VAL A 299 -13.36 -22.71 19.98
CA VAL A 299 -14.10 -23.52 19.00
C VAL A 299 -13.20 -24.63 18.44
N PRO A 300 -13.71 -25.84 18.17
CA PRO A 300 -12.91 -26.89 17.55
C PRO A 300 -12.40 -26.46 16.17
N LYS A 301 -11.12 -26.74 15.88
CA LYS A 301 -10.54 -26.48 14.55
C LYS A 301 -11.26 -27.25 13.44
N SER A 302 -11.73 -28.44 13.75
CA SER A 302 -12.40 -29.36 12.81
C SER A 302 -13.73 -28.85 12.23
N VAL A 303 -14.33 -27.84 12.84
CA VAL A 303 -15.59 -27.24 12.37
C VAL A 303 -15.37 -25.86 11.71
N CYS A 304 -14.12 -25.43 11.60
CA CYS A 304 -13.76 -24.12 11.08
C CYS A 304 -13.09 -24.22 9.71
N ARG A 305 -13.49 -23.36 8.78
CA ARG A 305 -12.79 -23.16 7.52
C ARG A 305 -11.92 -21.92 7.62
N THR A 306 -10.63 -22.08 7.27
CA THR A 306 -9.61 -21.00 7.30
C THR A 306 -9.48 -20.28 5.96
N LYS A 307 -10.57 -20.17 5.20
CA LYS A 307 -10.57 -19.63 3.83
C LYS A 307 -9.91 -18.26 3.70
N TYR A 308 -9.89 -17.48 4.77
CA TYR A 308 -9.36 -16.14 4.78
C TYR A 308 -8.00 -16.00 5.49
N PHE A 309 -7.26 -17.10 5.63
CA PHE A 309 -5.88 -17.10 6.12
C PHE A 309 -4.83 -17.00 4.99
N ASN A 310 -5.26 -16.64 3.79
CA ASN A 310 -4.35 -16.29 2.71
C ASN A 310 -3.39 -15.17 3.14
N TYR A 311 -2.30 -14.98 2.41
CA TYR A 311 -1.24 -14.01 2.74
C TYR A 311 -0.66 -14.20 4.14
N GLY A 312 -0.50 -15.45 4.60
CA GLY A 312 0.11 -15.75 5.91
C GLY A 312 -0.60 -15.18 7.13
N ARG A 313 -1.88 -14.77 6.99
CA ARG A 313 -2.68 -14.32 8.14
C ARG A 313 -2.94 -15.46 9.12
N PRO A 314 -3.06 -15.19 10.42
CA PRO A 314 -3.05 -13.90 11.11
C PRO A 314 -1.64 -13.28 11.20
N TRP A 315 -1.56 -11.98 11.05
CA TRP A 315 -0.31 -11.23 11.18
C TRP A 315 -0.01 -10.94 12.65
N SER A 316 0.42 -11.94 13.37
CA SER A 316 0.61 -11.93 14.84
C SER A 316 1.95 -11.34 15.30
N ASN A 317 2.72 -10.75 14.40
CA ASN A 317 3.90 -9.95 14.69
C ASN A 317 4.21 -9.00 13.51
N PRO A 318 5.04 -7.97 13.72
CA PRO A 318 5.42 -7.01 12.69
C PRO A 318 6.04 -7.64 11.45
N TYR A 319 6.95 -8.62 11.63
CA TYR A 319 7.60 -9.28 10.50
C TYR A 319 6.58 -9.92 9.54
N LYS A 320 5.62 -10.68 10.08
CA LYS A 320 4.55 -11.28 9.27
C LYS A 320 3.73 -10.24 8.52
N SER A 321 3.40 -9.15 9.18
CA SER A 321 2.65 -8.06 8.59
C SER A 321 3.42 -7.41 7.44
N ILE A 322 4.68 -7.06 7.64
CA ILE A 322 5.54 -6.45 6.63
C ILE A 322 5.75 -7.41 5.45
N TYR A 323 6.14 -8.65 5.73
CA TYR A 323 6.50 -9.63 4.72
C TYR A 323 5.32 -10.04 3.84
N ASN A 324 4.20 -10.39 4.47
CA ASN A 324 3.03 -10.88 3.74
C ASN A 324 2.15 -9.74 3.20
N GLY A 325 2.18 -8.58 3.85
CA GLY A 325 1.52 -7.38 3.35
C GLY A 325 2.13 -6.89 2.03
N ALA A 326 3.45 -6.96 1.91
CA ALA A 326 4.14 -6.68 0.65
C ALA A 326 3.67 -7.63 -0.49
N THR A 327 3.51 -8.91 -0.20
CA THR A 327 2.97 -9.89 -1.18
C THR A 327 1.53 -9.55 -1.60
N TYR A 328 0.70 -9.09 -0.66
CA TYR A 328 -0.65 -8.63 -0.99
C TYR A 328 -0.64 -7.44 -1.94
N ILE A 329 0.18 -6.42 -1.65
CA ILE A 329 0.31 -5.21 -2.48
C ILE A 329 0.83 -5.58 -3.87
N ALA A 330 1.84 -6.45 -3.96
CA ALA A 330 2.40 -6.92 -5.22
C ALA A 330 1.34 -7.59 -6.10
N ASN A 331 0.46 -8.40 -5.53
CA ASN A 331 -0.63 -9.05 -6.27
C ASN A 331 -1.73 -8.08 -6.71
N GLY A 332 -1.89 -6.94 -6.04
CA GLY A 332 -2.89 -5.93 -6.38
C GLY A 332 -2.47 -5.02 -7.54
N PHE A 333 -1.24 -4.51 -7.51
CA PHE A 333 -0.83 -3.42 -8.40
C PHE A 333 0.39 -3.73 -9.28
N SER A 334 1.27 -4.66 -8.90
CA SER A 334 2.64 -4.71 -9.42
C SER A 334 2.80 -5.12 -10.87
N LYS A 335 1.83 -5.77 -11.50
CA LYS A 335 2.01 -6.31 -12.87
C LYS A 335 1.92 -5.24 -13.95
N THR A 336 0.98 -4.32 -13.84
CA THR A 336 0.72 -3.27 -14.84
C THR A 336 0.87 -1.88 -14.27
N GLN A 337 0.52 -1.68 -13.00
CA GLN A 337 0.57 -0.41 -12.28
C GLN A 337 1.84 -0.33 -11.42
N ASN A 338 3.00 -0.42 -12.06
CA ASN A 338 4.30 -0.56 -11.41
C ASN A 338 4.99 0.77 -11.04
N THR A 339 4.24 1.86 -10.95
CA THR A 339 4.70 3.16 -10.42
C THR A 339 3.60 3.79 -9.56
N GLY A 340 3.92 4.71 -8.66
CA GLY A 340 2.94 5.46 -7.89
C GLY A 340 1.93 6.19 -8.79
N TYR A 341 2.42 6.78 -9.87
CA TYR A 341 1.59 7.43 -10.88
C TYR A 341 0.57 6.48 -11.51
N LEU A 342 1.00 5.28 -11.92
CA LEU A 342 0.09 4.28 -12.53
C LEU A 342 -0.87 3.66 -11.53
N GLN A 343 -0.51 3.62 -10.23
CA GLN A 343 -1.42 3.20 -9.17
C GLN A 343 -2.50 4.26 -8.91
N LYS A 344 -2.18 5.52 -9.13
CA LYS A 344 -3.15 6.61 -9.00
C LYS A 344 -4.03 6.77 -10.24
N PHE A 345 -3.41 6.81 -11.41
CA PHE A 345 -4.09 6.99 -12.69
C PHE A 345 -3.87 5.72 -13.52
N ASN A 346 -4.82 4.80 -13.51
CA ASN A 346 -4.65 3.52 -14.22
C ASN A 346 -4.69 3.71 -15.74
N VAL A 347 -3.63 4.29 -16.27
CA VAL A 347 -3.40 4.52 -17.71
C VAL A 347 -2.37 3.54 -18.29
N ALA A 348 -1.99 2.51 -17.55
CA ALA A 348 -0.97 1.55 -17.97
C ALA A 348 -1.37 0.83 -19.27
N PRO A 349 -0.43 0.64 -20.22
CA PRO A 349 -0.69 -0.18 -21.40
C PRO A 349 -0.96 -1.64 -20.97
N GLY A 350 -1.80 -2.34 -21.73
CA GLY A 350 -2.10 -3.76 -21.47
C GLY A 350 -3.06 -4.05 -20.31
N THR A 351 -3.56 -3.05 -19.58
CA THR A 351 -4.66 -3.26 -18.62
C THR A 351 -6.01 -3.19 -19.31
N ALA A 352 -6.90 -4.13 -18.99
CA ALA A 352 -8.28 -4.16 -19.48
C ALA A 352 -9.17 -3.09 -18.81
N GLU A 353 -8.82 -2.71 -17.57
CA GLU A 353 -9.64 -1.82 -16.73
C GLU A 353 -8.97 -0.46 -16.55
N LYS A 354 -8.68 0.23 -17.66
CA LYS A 354 -8.13 1.59 -17.61
C LYS A 354 -9.07 2.50 -16.82
N HIS A 355 -8.49 3.47 -16.13
CA HIS A 355 -9.23 4.45 -15.32
C HIS A 355 -10.06 3.82 -14.17
N SER A 356 -9.70 2.62 -13.71
CA SER A 356 -10.27 1.95 -12.54
C SER A 356 -9.18 1.25 -11.74
N HIS A 357 -9.52 0.64 -10.61
CA HIS A 357 -8.54 0.01 -9.71
C HIS A 357 -7.41 0.96 -9.30
N GLU A 358 -7.80 2.14 -8.83
CA GLU A 358 -6.90 3.18 -8.37
C GLU A 358 -6.66 3.08 -6.86
N TYR A 359 -5.46 3.51 -6.41
CA TYR A 359 -5.04 3.40 -5.02
C TYR A 359 -5.97 4.18 -4.07
N MET A 360 -6.37 5.42 -4.43
CA MET A 360 -7.29 6.24 -3.64
C MET A 360 -7.95 7.33 -4.50
N ALA A 361 -9.03 7.92 -3.98
CA ALA A 361 -9.75 9.00 -4.66
C ALA A 361 -8.99 10.34 -4.70
N ASN A 362 -8.04 10.59 -3.77
CA ASN A 362 -7.27 11.83 -3.77
C ASN A 362 -6.48 12.00 -5.08
N VAL A 363 -6.80 13.03 -5.86
CA VAL A 363 -6.16 13.32 -7.16
C VAL A 363 -4.66 13.63 -7.02
N GLN A 364 -4.22 14.06 -5.84
CA GLN A 364 -2.83 14.40 -5.51
C GLN A 364 -1.99 13.20 -5.06
N ALA A 365 -2.58 12.02 -4.96
CA ALA A 365 -1.97 10.88 -4.26
C ALA A 365 -0.66 10.35 -4.84
N ALA A 366 -0.33 10.68 -6.09
CA ALA A 366 0.94 10.29 -6.70
C ALA A 366 2.03 11.36 -6.54
N ALA A 367 1.66 12.64 -6.36
CA ALA A 367 2.54 13.79 -6.32
C ALA A 367 3.24 14.04 -4.96
#